data_1c4c6eda46f30aa9d2c057896509303e
#
_entry.id   1c4c6eda46f30aa9d2c057896509303e
#
_cell.length_a   1.000
_cell.length_b   1.000
_cell.length_c   1.000
_cell.angle_alpha   90.00
_cell.angle_beta   90.00
_cell.angle_gamma   90.00
#
_symmetry.space_group_name_H-M   'P 1'
#
loop_
_entity.id
_entity.type
_entity.pdbx_description
1 polymer ?
#
loop_
_entity_poly.entity_id
_entity_poly.type
_entity_poly.pdbx_seq_one_letter_code
_entity_poly.pdbx_strand_id
1 'polypeptide(L)'
;REMARMAHDAGAYFLVDGAQSVPHFPVDVQELDCDFLTFSAHKIYGPTGVGVLYGKEALLEQLPPYQGGGEMIARVTFEHTTFERLPFKFEAGTPDYVGTHGLAAAIDYVEAVGLDRIAAHEEVLTRHAMTRMAEIDQMQFYGTVPGKTSVVSFNVGRIHPMDLGTLLDRLGFAIRTGHHCAQPLMARCGVEGMARVSFPILQTPEW
;
A
#
# COMPACT_ATOMS: atom_id res chain seq x y z
N ARG A 1 16.03 3.61 0.51
CA ARG A 1 17.49 3.41 0.68
C ARG A 1 18.03 4.05 1.94
N GLU A 2 17.90 5.37 2.12
CA GLU A 2 18.49 6.07 3.28
C GLU A 2 17.95 5.51 4.60
N MET A 3 16.64 5.31 4.73
CA MET A 3 16.03 4.74 5.93
C MET A 3 16.48 3.29 6.19
N ALA A 4 16.63 2.47 5.14
CA ALA A 4 17.16 1.12 5.27
C ALA A 4 18.61 1.16 5.82
N ARG A 5 19.47 1.99 5.24
CA ARG A 5 20.83 2.18 5.73
C ARG A 5 20.86 2.64 7.20
N MET A 6 20.04 3.62 7.58
CA MET A 6 19.95 4.09 8.98
C MET A 6 19.51 2.99 9.94
N ALA A 7 18.55 2.14 9.53
CA ALA A 7 18.13 0.99 10.33
C ALA A 7 19.26 -0.04 10.49
N HIS A 8 19.95 -0.38 9.40
CA HIS A 8 21.06 -1.33 9.39
C HIS A 8 22.25 -0.81 10.21
N ASP A 9 22.59 0.48 10.09
CA ASP A 9 23.63 1.12 10.89
C ASP A 9 23.32 1.05 12.40
N ALA A 10 22.03 1.00 12.76
CA ALA A 10 21.56 0.83 14.14
C ALA A 10 21.36 -0.65 14.55
N GLY A 11 21.69 -1.61 13.68
CA GLY A 11 21.49 -3.04 13.92
C GLY A 11 20.03 -3.49 13.90
N ALA A 12 19.13 -2.71 13.27
CA ALA A 12 17.71 -3.00 13.16
C ALA A 12 17.32 -3.51 11.77
N TYR A 13 16.31 -4.36 11.70
CA TYR A 13 15.68 -4.75 10.43
C TYR A 13 14.78 -3.66 9.89
N PHE A 14 14.68 -3.59 8.56
CA PHE A 14 13.86 -2.61 7.86
C PHE A 14 12.76 -3.28 7.03
N LEU A 15 11.50 -3.13 7.48
CA LEU A 15 10.32 -3.58 6.76
C LEU A 15 9.65 -2.39 6.07
N VAL A 16 9.33 -2.57 4.79
CA VAL A 16 8.58 -1.59 3.99
C VAL A 16 7.13 -2.06 3.84
N ASP A 17 6.18 -1.24 4.28
CA ASP A 17 4.78 -1.37 3.85
C ASP A 17 4.66 -0.75 2.46
N GLY A 18 4.65 -1.61 1.45
CA GLY A 18 4.55 -1.25 0.03
C GLY A 18 3.12 -1.15 -0.49
N ALA A 19 2.12 -1.20 0.39
CA ALA A 19 0.71 -1.23 -0.01
C ALA A 19 0.26 -0.03 -0.85
N GLN A 20 0.94 1.10 -0.74
CA GLN A 20 0.68 2.32 -1.52
C GLN A 20 1.84 2.70 -2.47
N SER A 21 2.86 1.86 -2.61
CA SER A 21 3.93 2.07 -3.58
C SER A 21 3.86 1.09 -4.75
N VAL A 22 3.72 -0.21 -4.45
CA VAL A 22 3.69 -1.28 -5.46
C VAL A 22 2.64 -1.07 -6.56
N PRO A 23 1.43 -0.53 -6.29
CA PRO A 23 0.45 -0.26 -7.34
C PRO A 23 0.78 0.92 -8.27
N HIS A 24 1.68 1.82 -7.86
CA HIS A 24 1.82 3.14 -8.48
C HIS A 24 3.14 3.35 -9.23
N PHE A 25 4.20 2.64 -8.84
CA PHE A 25 5.51 2.75 -9.48
C PHE A 25 6.36 1.50 -9.28
N PRO A 26 7.40 1.27 -10.11
CA PRO A 26 8.29 0.14 -9.96
C PRO A 26 8.98 0.14 -8.59
N VAL A 27 8.98 -1.01 -7.93
CA VAL A 27 9.63 -1.22 -6.63
C VAL A 27 10.66 -2.33 -6.77
N ASP A 28 11.94 -1.99 -6.64
CA ASP A 28 13.04 -2.95 -6.61
C ASP A 28 13.52 -3.14 -5.17
N VAL A 29 13.29 -4.33 -4.62
CA VAL A 29 13.64 -4.68 -3.23
C VAL A 29 15.15 -4.74 -3.00
N GLN A 30 15.93 -5.06 -4.03
CA GLN A 30 17.40 -5.08 -3.96
C GLN A 30 17.94 -3.65 -3.96
N GLU A 31 17.37 -2.78 -4.80
CA GLU A 31 17.72 -1.37 -4.81
C GLU A 31 17.34 -0.67 -3.49
N LEU A 32 16.19 -0.98 -2.92
CA LEU A 32 15.77 -0.47 -1.62
C LEU A 32 16.63 -1.00 -0.47
N ASP A 33 17.18 -2.20 -0.63
CA ASP A 33 17.88 -2.96 0.40
C ASP A 33 17.02 -3.15 1.66
N CYS A 34 15.71 -3.35 1.48
CA CYS A 34 14.83 -3.68 2.59
C CYS A 34 14.95 -5.16 2.97
N ASP A 35 14.79 -5.45 4.25
CA ASP A 35 14.81 -6.82 4.77
C ASP A 35 13.49 -7.54 4.51
N PHE A 36 12.39 -6.78 4.58
CA PHE A 36 11.04 -7.25 4.28
C PHE A 36 10.27 -6.18 3.50
N LEU A 37 9.35 -6.63 2.63
CA LEU A 37 8.35 -5.78 1.98
C LEU A 37 7.01 -6.48 1.96
N THR A 38 5.92 -5.75 2.21
CA THR A 38 4.57 -6.30 2.18
C THR A 38 3.63 -5.44 1.35
N PHE A 39 2.68 -6.08 0.65
CA PHE A 39 1.59 -5.39 -0.03
C PHE A 39 0.34 -6.27 -0.13
N SER A 40 -0.79 -5.66 -0.51
CA SER A 40 -2.09 -6.34 -0.62
C SER A 40 -2.57 -6.38 -2.07
N ALA A 41 -3.06 -7.54 -2.50
CA ALA A 41 -3.52 -7.76 -3.87
C ALA A 41 -4.63 -6.80 -4.30
N HIS A 42 -5.61 -6.49 -3.41
CA HIS A 42 -6.72 -5.61 -3.74
C HIS A 42 -6.34 -4.16 -4.06
N LYS A 43 -5.10 -3.75 -3.75
CA LYS A 43 -4.59 -2.42 -4.10
C LYS A 43 -3.87 -2.39 -5.44
N ILE A 44 -3.50 -3.55 -5.96
CA ILE A 44 -2.88 -3.72 -7.29
C ILE A 44 -3.86 -4.38 -8.28
N TYR A 45 -5.15 -4.00 -8.21
CA TYR A 45 -6.24 -4.49 -9.06
C TYR A 45 -6.56 -5.98 -8.91
N GLY A 46 -5.98 -6.65 -7.92
CA GLY A 46 -6.21 -8.06 -7.60
C GLY A 46 -7.36 -8.27 -6.60
N PRO A 47 -7.64 -9.53 -6.23
CA PRO A 47 -8.72 -9.87 -5.30
C PRO A 47 -8.42 -9.43 -3.86
N THR A 48 -9.48 -9.36 -3.05
CA THR A 48 -9.37 -9.23 -1.58
C THR A 48 -8.90 -10.55 -0.95
N GLY A 49 -8.36 -10.50 0.27
CA GLY A 49 -7.97 -11.69 1.03
C GLY A 49 -6.56 -12.18 0.77
N VAL A 50 -5.87 -11.68 -0.25
CA VAL A 50 -4.49 -12.05 -0.60
C VAL A 50 -3.53 -10.90 -0.31
N GLY A 51 -2.39 -11.23 0.27
CA GLY A 51 -1.26 -10.34 0.47
C GLY A 51 0.07 -11.05 0.18
N VAL A 52 1.10 -10.28 -0.02
CA VAL A 52 2.45 -10.75 -0.31
C VAL A 52 3.41 -10.23 0.75
N LEU A 53 4.26 -11.11 1.26
CA LEU A 53 5.43 -10.79 2.04
C LEU A 53 6.68 -11.22 1.26
N TYR A 54 7.51 -10.27 0.89
CA TYR A 54 8.89 -10.51 0.52
C TYR A 54 9.78 -10.47 1.77
N GLY A 55 10.77 -11.32 1.84
CA GLY A 55 11.83 -11.27 2.84
C GLY A 55 13.15 -11.79 2.30
N LYS A 56 14.27 -11.26 2.81
CA LYS A 56 15.60 -11.82 2.53
C LYS A 56 15.64 -13.27 3.04
N GLU A 57 16.04 -14.22 2.21
CA GLU A 57 16.00 -15.67 2.50
C GLU A 57 16.65 -16.00 3.87
N ALA A 58 17.83 -15.46 4.14
CA ALA A 58 18.53 -15.69 5.41
C ALA A 58 17.74 -15.24 6.65
N LEU A 59 16.86 -14.24 6.52
CA LEU A 59 15.98 -13.79 7.59
C LEU A 59 14.74 -14.66 7.69
N LEU A 60 14.14 -15.03 6.56
CA LEU A 60 13.00 -15.95 6.54
C LEU A 60 13.36 -17.30 7.15
N GLU A 61 14.59 -17.81 6.94
CA GLU A 61 15.07 -19.04 7.59
C GLU A 61 15.13 -18.93 9.12
N GLN A 62 15.41 -17.75 9.66
CA GLN A 62 15.46 -17.51 11.10
C GLN A 62 14.10 -17.31 11.75
N LEU A 63 13.09 -16.87 10.98
CA LEU A 63 11.75 -16.65 11.52
C LEU A 63 11.07 -17.98 11.88
N PRO A 64 10.33 -18.05 12.99
CA PRO A 64 9.47 -19.18 13.27
C PRO A 64 8.29 -19.17 12.29
N PRO A 65 7.62 -20.33 12.05
CA PRO A 65 6.35 -20.37 11.35
C PRO A 65 5.33 -19.46 12.04
N TYR A 66 4.52 -18.75 11.25
CA TYR A 66 3.47 -17.88 11.77
C TYR A 66 2.22 -18.66 12.22
N GLN A 67 1.87 -19.70 11.45
CA GLN A 67 0.73 -20.58 11.72
C GLN A 67 1.18 -22.04 11.62
N GLY A 68 0.45 -22.93 12.30
CA GLY A 68 0.63 -24.38 12.18
C GLY A 68 -0.52 -25.02 11.41
N GLY A 69 -0.20 -26.03 10.58
CA GLY A 69 -1.20 -26.74 9.79
C GLY A 69 -0.59 -27.84 8.94
N GLY A 70 -1.36 -28.43 8.06
CA GLY A 70 -0.85 -29.34 7.02
C GLY A 70 0.13 -28.64 6.08
N GLU A 71 0.88 -29.37 5.32
CA GLU A 71 1.86 -28.96 4.30
C GLU A 71 3.14 -28.30 4.86
N MET A 72 3.05 -27.51 5.95
CA MET A 72 4.18 -26.75 6.50
C MET A 72 5.02 -27.52 7.54
N ILE A 73 4.61 -28.74 7.91
CA ILE A 73 5.28 -29.61 8.87
C ILE A 73 6.03 -30.73 8.17
N ALA A 74 7.29 -30.97 8.57
CA ALA A 74 8.07 -32.12 8.12
C ALA A 74 7.83 -33.36 9.02
N ARG A 75 7.78 -33.15 10.34
CA ARG A 75 7.51 -34.21 11.31
C ARG A 75 6.89 -33.64 12.58
N VAL A 76 5.93 -34.37 13.13
CA VAL A 76 5.30 -34.06 14.43
C VAL A 76 5.40 -35.25 15.38
N THR A 77 5.84 -35.01 16.60
CA THR A 77 5.78 -35.93 17.71
C THR A 77 5.12 -35.22 18.90
N PHE A 78 4.90 -35.92 19.99
CA PHE A 78 4.38 -35.29 21.22
C PHE A 78 5.38 -34.31 21.84
N GLU A 79 6.68 -34.52 21.62
CA GLU A 79 7.76 -33.75 22.24
C GLU A 79 8.31 -32.70 21.30
N HIS A 80 8.22 -32.88 19.96
CA HIS A 80 8.91 -32.03 19.02
C HIS A 80 8.23 -31.97 17.65
N THR A 81 8.24 -30.78 17.04
CA THR A 81 7.78 -30.54 15.67
C THR A 81 8.93 -29.97 14.84
N THR A 82 9.13 -30.50 13.64
CA THR A 82 10.01 -29.93 12.61
C THR A 82 9.20 -29.44 11.44
N PHE A 83 9.69 -28.41 10.78
CA PHE A 83 8.97 -27.70 9.73
C PHE A 83 9.62 -27.94 8.38
N GLU A 84 8.83 -27.77 7.32
CA GLU A 84 9.32 -27.81 5.96
C GLU A 84 10.26 -26.63 5.65
N ARG A 85 10.94 -26.73 4.51
CA ARG A 85 11.81 -25.66 4.00
C ARG A 85 10.97 -24.50 3.44
N LEU A 86 11.61 -23.35 3.24
CA LEU A 86 11.02 -22.24 2.51
C LEU A 86 10.63 -22.67 1.07
N PRO A 87 9.51 -22.21 0.52
CA PRO A 87 8.52 -21.31 1.15
C PRO A 87 7.49 -22.03 2.03
N PHE A 88 7.39 -23.36 1.95
CA PHE A 88 6.36 -24.21 2.58
C PHE A 88 6.25 -24.04 4.08
N LYS A 89 7.33 -23.68 4.77
CA LYS A 89 7.36 -23.36 6.18
C LYS A 89 6.31 -22.32 6.62
N PHE A 90 5.88 -21.45 5.71
CA PHE A 90 4.88 -20.41 5.96
C PHE A 90 3.51 -20.71 5.33
N GLU A 91 3.36 -21.85 4.67
CA GLU A 91 2.14 -22.25 3.93
C GLU A 91 1.31 -23.25 4.76
N ALA A 92 0.61 -22.75 5.79
CA ALA A 92 -0.17 -23.57 6.71
C ALA A 92 -1.55 -23.94 6.16
N GLY A 93 -1.74 -25.19 5.77
CA GLY A 93 -2.99 -25.71 5.23
C GLY A 93 -3.20 -25.39 3.76
N THR A 94 -4.39 -25.69 3.23
CA THR A 94 -4.73 -25.41 1.82
C THR A 94 -4.68 -23.92 1.53
N PRO A 95 -3.82 -23.43 0.62
CA PRO A 95 -3.70 -22.02 0.33
C PRO A 95 -4.92 -21.49 -0.46
N ASP A 96 -5.12 -20.16 -0.45
CA ASP A 96 -6.08 -19.50 -1.32
C ASP A 96 -5.55 -19.46 -2.77
N TYR A 97 -5.66 -20.59 -3.47
CA TYR A 97 -5.20 -20.71 -4.87
C TYR A 97 -6.08 -19.92 -5.84
N VAL A 98 -7.34 -19.62 -5.50
CA VAL A 98 -8.22 -18.80 -6.34
C VAL A 98 -7.77 -17.34 -6.27
N GLY A 99 -7.57 -16.83 -5.06
CA GLY A 99 -7.08 -15.46 -4.85
C GLY A 99 -5.66 -15.25 -5.40
N THR A 100 -4.75 -16.20 -5.22
CA THR A 100 -3.39 -16.09 -5.76
C THR A 100 -3.36 -16.14 -7.29
N HIS A 101 -4.21 -16.95 -7.93
CA HIS A 101 -4.36 -16.92 -9.38
C HIS A 101 -4.91 -15.58 -9.88
N GLY A 102 -5.88 -15.01 -9.16
CA GLY A 102 -6.41 -13.67 -9.44
C GLY A 102 -5.35 -12.58 -9.29
N LEU A 103 -4.46 -12.69 -8.28
CA LEU A 103 -3.33 -11.77 -8.15
C LEU A 103 -2.35 -11.89 -9.32
N ALA A 104 -2.04 -13.11 -9.78
CA ALA A 104 -1.17 -13.31 -10.95
C ALA A 104 -1.74 -12.59 -12.18
N ALA A 105 -3.03 -12.77 -12.48
CA ALA A 105 -3.69 -12.07 -13.58
C ALA A 105 -3.66 -10.53 -13.43
N ALA A 106 -3.77 -10.02 -12.20
CA ALA A 106 -3.66 -8.59 -11.93
C ALA A 106 -2.23 -8.06 -12.17
N ILE A 107 -1.21 -8.84 -11.80
CA ILE A 107 0.19 -8.49 -12.08
C ILE A 107 0.44 -8.45 -13.58
N ASP A 108 0.01 -9.47 -14.32
CA ASP A 108 0.12 -9.52 -15.79
C ASP A 108 -0.54 -8.29 -16.45
N TYR A 109 -1.71 -7.88 -15.93
CA TYR A 109 -2.40 -6.67 -16.41
C TYR A 109 -1.58 -5.40 -16.15
N VAL A 110 -1.07 -5.23 -14.93
CA VAL A 110 -0.27 -4.05 -14.55
C VAL A 110 1.04 -4.01 -15.35
N GLU A 111 1.70 -5.14 -15.57
CA GLU A 111 2.91 -5.24 -16.39
C GLU A 111 2.61 -4.91 -17.87
N ALA A 112 1.50 -5.38 -18.41
CA ALA A 112 1.08 -5.05 -19.77
C ALA A 112 0.77 -3.55 -19.94
N VAL A 113 0.17 -2.89 -18.95
CA VAL A 113 0.01 -1.43 -18.91
C VAL A 113 1.37 -0.74 -18.76
N GLY A 114 2.22 -1.24 -17.87
CA GLY A 114 3.54 -0.71 -17.52
C GLY A 114 3.51 0.30 -16.37
N LEU A 115 4.20 -0.01 -15.28
CA LEU A 115 4.23 0.81 -14.06
C LEU A 115 4.75 2.23 -14.31
N ASP A 116 5.72 2.41 -15.20
CA ASP A 116 6.21 3.75 -15.55
C ASP A 116 5.13 4.60 -16.23
N ARG A 117 4.30 3.99 -17.08
CA ARG A 117 3.16 4.67 -17.72
C ARG A 117 2.06 4.99 -16.71
N ILE A 118 1.81 4.08 -15.76
CA ILE A 118 0.89 4.31 -14.65
C ILE A 118 1.37 5.51 -13.83
N ALA A 119 2.61 5.49 -13.37
CA ALA A 119 3.20 6.58 -12.59
C ALA A 119 3.10 7.94 -13.31
N ALA A 120 3.46 7.99 -14.60
CA ALA A 120 3.40 9.22 -15.39
C ALA A 120 1.97 9.74 -15.56
N HIS A 121 0.99 8.85 -15.82
CA HIS A 121 -0.42 9.21 -15.94
C HIS A 121 -0.97 9.77 -14.63
N GLU A 122 -0.73 9.08 -13.54
CA GLU A 122 -1.17 9.49 -12.19
C GLU A 122 -0.54 10.81 -11.75
N GLU A 123 0.71 11.07 -12.11
CA GLU A 123 1.37 12.36 -11.87
C GLU A 123 0.66 13.51 -12.60
N VAL A 124 0.29 13.30 -13.87
CA VAL A 124 -0.47 14.31 -14.65
C VAL A 124 -1.80 14.60 -13.98
N LEU A 125 -2.57 13.57 -13.59
CA LEU A 125 -3.87 13.73 -12.93
C LEU A 125 -3.72 14.45 -11.58
N THR A 126 -2.77 14.03 -10.77
CA THR A 126 -2.51 14.62 -9.45
C THR A 126 -2.14 16.11 -9.56
N ARG A 127 -1.24 16.45 -10.47
CA ARG A 127 -0.84 17.82 -10.73
C ARG A 127 -2.00 18.67 -11.23
N HIS A 128 -2.79 18.16 -12.18
CA HIS A 128 -3.99 18.84 -12.68
C HIS A 128 -4.96 19.12 -11.55
N ALA A 129 -5.32 18.08 -10.77
CA ALA A 129 -6.24 18.22 -9.66
C ALA A 129 -5.75 19.22 -8.60
N MET A 130 -4.50 19.14 -8.18
CA MET A 130 -3.94 20.08 -7.20
C MET A 130 -3.93 21.51 -7.73
N THR A 131 -3.66 21.73 -9.01
CA THR A 131 -3.70 23.05 -9.64
C THR A 131 -5.12 23.62 -9.61
N ARG A 132 -6.12 22.83 -10.01
CA ARG A 132 -7.53 23.27 -10.01
C ARG A 132 -8.07 23.47 -8.60
N MET A 133 -7.78 22.55 -7.69
CA MET A 133 -8.20 22.66 -6.29
C MET A 133 -7.59 23.87 -5.59
N ALA A 134 -6.37 24.28 -5.95
CA ALA A 134 -5.73 25.46 -5.38
C ALA A 134 -6.45 26.79 -5.73
N GLU A 135 -7.34 26.79 -6.74
CA GLU A 135 -8.19 27.94 -7.07
C GLU A 135 -9.35 28.12 -6.07
N ILE A 136 -9.62 27.10 -5.23
CA ILE A 136 -10.71 27.14 -4.24
C ILE A 136 -10.23 27.87 -2.99
N ASP A 137 -10.99 28.89 -2.59
CA ASP A 137 -10.69 29.65 -1.37
C ASP A 137 -10.60 28.74 -0.14
N GLN A 138 -9.63 29.02 0.72
CA GLN A 138 -9.37 28.29 1.97
C GLN A 138 -9.02 26.81 1.79
N MET A 139 -8.60 26.40 0.59
CA MET A 139 -8.07 25.05 0.35
C MET A 139 -6.77 24.86 1.12
N GLN A 140 -6.69 23.79 1.89
CA GLN A 140 -5.50 23.38 2.62
C GLN A 140 -5.07 21.99 2.17
N PHE A 141 -3.86 21.86 1.65
CA PHE A 141 -3.27 20.59 1.26
C PHE A 141 -2.33 20.03 2.33
N TYR A 142 -2.28 18.72 2.43
CA TYR A 142 -1.36 17.99 3.29
C TYR A 142 -0.51 17.03 2.46
N GLY A 143 0.80 16.93 2.76
CA GLY A 143 1.73 16.07 2.03
C GLY A 143 1.95 16.53 0.58
N THR A 144 2.47 17.75 0.42
CA THR A 144 2.68 18.40 -0.90
C THR A 144 4.08 18.19 -1.49
N VAL A 145 4.88 17.28 -0.91
CA VAL A 145 6.24 17.01 -1.41
C VAL A 145 6.24 16.46 -2.83
N PRO A 146 7.25 16.80 -3.65
CA PRO A 146 7.41 16.20 -4.98
C PRO A 146 7.59 14.68 -4.91
N GLY A 147 7.15 13.96 -5.96
CA GLY A 147 7.29 12.51 -6.04
C GLY A 147 6.29 11.74 -5.16
N LYS A 148 5.21 12.38 -4.71
CA LYS A 148 4.11 11.72 -4.01
C LYS A 148 3.30 10.79 -4.94
N THR A 149 2.60 9.83 -4.37
CA THR A 149 1.61 9.02 -5.09
C THR A 149 0.37 9.85 -5.47
N SER A 150 -0.50 9.30 -6.30
CA SER A 150 -1.74 9.92 -6.82
C SER A 150 -2.84 10.11 -5.75
N VAL A 151 -2.44 10.45 -4.53
CA VAL A 151 -3.33 10.67 -3.39
C VAL A 151 -3.19 12.10 -2.91
N VAL A 152 -4.30 12.86 -2.86
CA VAL A 152 -4.34 14.24 -2.36
C VAL A 152 -5.20 14.31 -1.11
N SER A 153 -4.57 14.68 0.02
CA SER A 153 -5.27 14.95 1.28
C SER A 153 -5.44 16.45 1.46
N PHE A 154 -6.65 16.87 1.83
CA PHE A 154 -6.99 18.27 1.91
C PHE A 154 -8.13 18.56 2.90
N ASN A 155 -8.28 19.81 3.30
CA ASN A 155 -9.45 20.37 3.96
C ASN A 155 -9.85 21.69 3.30
N VAL A 156 -11.09 22.15 3.52
CA VAL A 156 -11.61 23.41 2.97
C VAL A 156 -12.16 24.25 4.12
N GLY A 157 -11.43 25.29 4.49
CA GLY A 157 -11.81 26.23 5.54
C GLY A 157 -12.20 25.53 6.86
N ARG A 158 -13.43 25.79 7.32
CA ARG A 158 -13.99 25.18 8.53
C ARG A 158 -14.98 24.04 8.26
N ILE A 159 -15.11 23.60 7.01
CA ILE A 159 -16.02 22.51 6.66
C ILE A 159 -15.46 21.22 7.27
N HIS A 160 -16.28 20.54 8.07
CA HIS A 160 -15.87 19.25 8.61
C HIS A 160 -15.67 18.23 7.48
N PRO A 161 -14.59 17.42 7.45
CA PRO A 161 -14.33 16.49 6.35
C PRO A 161 -15.49 15.53 6.02
N MET A 162 -16.24 15.08 7.04
CA MET A 162 -17.42 14.22 6.84
C MET A 162 -18.54 14.96 6.10
N ASP A 163 -18.77 16.22 6.41
CA ASP A 163 -19.80 17.03 5.73
C ASP A 163 -19.38 17.28 4.28
N LEU A 164 -18.10 17.59 4.06
CA LEU A 164 -17.57 17.74 2.72
C LEU A 164 -17.72 16.45 1.89
N GLY A 165 -17.42 15.29 2.49
CA GLY A 165 -17.63 13.99 1.85
C GLY A 165 -19.11 13.76 1.49
N THR A 166 -20.02 14.05 2.40
CA THR A 166 -21.47 13.91 2.15
C THR A 166 -21.98 14.82 1.04
N LEU A 167 -21.47 16.05 0.97
CA LEU A 167 -21.83 16.99 -0.09
C LEU A 167 -21.33 16.54 -1.45
N LEU A 168 -20.06 16.09 -1.53
CA LEU A 168 -19.44 15.61 -2.76
C LEU A 168 -20.09 14.30 -3.25
N ASP A 169 -20.44 13.39 -2.33
CA ASP A 169 -21.15 12.14 -2.66
C ASP A 169 -22.48 12.41 -3.37
N ARG A 170 -23.26 13.41 -2.91
CA ARG A 170 -24.50 13.84 -3.57
C ARG A 170 -24.28 14.40 -4.98
N LEU A 171 -23.07 14.86 -5.27
CA LEU A 171 -22.66 15.34 -6.59
C LEU A 171 -22.01 14.24 -7.45
N GLY A 172 -21.93 13.01 -6.94
CA GLY A 172 -21.34 11.85 -7.62
C GLY A 172 -19.82 11.69 -7.44
N PHE A 173 -19.21 12.45 -6.52
CA PHE A 173 -17.77 12.34 -6.26
C PHE A 173 -17.49 11.46 -5.04
N ALA A 174 -16.87 10.30 -5.27
CA ALA A 174 -16.45 9.40 -4.22
C ALA A 174 -15.08 9.83 -3.65
N ILE A 175 -15.09 10.33 -2.43
CA ILE A 175 -13.86 10.66 -1.67
C ILE A 175 -13.85 9.92 -0.34
N ARG A 176 -12.67 9.75 0.25
CA ARG A 176 -12.53 9.22 1.60
C ARG A 176 -12.35 10.35 2.60
N THR A 177 -13.05 10.27 3.75
CA THR A 177 -12.96 11.26 4.82
C THR A 177 -12.63 10.63 6.17
N GLY A 178 -12.09 11.41 7.09
CA GLY A 178 -11.74 10.99 8.45
C GLY A 178 -10.23 10.97 8.72
N HIS A 179 -9.81 10.19 9.70
CA HIS A 179 -8.42 10.12 10.14
C HIS A 179 -7.55 9.14 9.34
N HIS A 180 -8.09 8.42 8.35
CA HIS A 180 -7.38 7.50 7.46
C HIS A 180 -6.53 6.42 8.15
N CYS A 181 -6.95 5.95 9.34
CA CYS A 181 -6.19 5.04 10.21
C CYS A 181 -4.84 5.61 10.67
N ALA A 182 -4.69 6.94 10.71
CA ALA A 182 -3.46 7.67 11.00
C ALA A 182 -3.69 8.81 12.03
N GLN A 183 -4.37 8.52 13.14
CA GLN A 183 -4.69 9.51 14.18
C GLN A 183 -3.47 10.29 14.70
N PRO A 184 -2.29 9.66 14.93
CA PRO A 184 -1.10 10.42 15.33
C PRO A 184 -0.67 11.47 14.29
N LEU A 185 -0.85 11.17 12.99
CA LEU A 185 -0.57 12.13 11.92
C LEU A 185 -1.59 13.27 11.91
N MET A 186 -2.87 12.98 12.15
CA MET A 186 -3.91 14.02 12.29
C MET A 186 -3.57 14.98 13.45
N ALA A 187 -3.21 14.43 14.61
CA ALA A 187 -2.78 15.23 15.76
C ALA A 187 -1.55 16.10 15.44
N ARG A 188 -0.55 15.56 14.74
CA ARG A 188 0.62 16.32 14.28
C ARG A 188 0.25 17.46 13.32
N CYS A 189 -0.74 17.25 12.46
CA CYS A 189 -1.24 18.26 11.53
C CYS A 189 -2.23 19.26 12.20
N GLY A 190 -2.61 19.03 13.45
CA GLY A 190 -3.55 19.88 14.18
C GLY A 190 -4.99 19.81 13.69
N VAL A 191 -5.41 18.67 13.14
CA VAL A 191 -6.75 18.43 12.57
C VAL A 191 -7.37 17.16 13.12
N GLU A 192 -8.70 17.09 13.15
CA GLU A 192 -9.44 15.90 13.55
C GLU A 192 -9.54 14.85 12.43
N GLY A 193 -9.46 15.30 11.20
CA GLY A 193 -9.53 14.47 10.00
C GLY A 193 -9.24 15.26 8.73
N MET A 194 -9.21 14.55 7.61
CA MET A 194 -9.00 15.13 6.29
C MET A 194 -9.95 14.49 5.28
N ALA A 195 -10.26 15.22 4.22
CA ALA A 195 -10.76 14.65 2.97
C ALA A 195 -9.58 14.16 2.13
N ARG A 196 -9.79 13.09 1.37
CA ARG A 196 -8.78 12.48 0.51
C ARG A 196 -9.37 12.02 -0.81
N VAL A 197 -8.77 12.44 -1.90
CA VAL A 197 -9.06 11.96 -3.24
C VAL A 197 -7.86 11.17 -3.76
N SER A 198 -8.13 10.15 -4.57
CA SER A 198 -7.12 9.31 -5.21
C SER A 198 -7.42 9.20 -6.70
N PHE A 199 -6.39 9.19 -7.54
CA PHE A 199 -6.49 9.17 -8.99
C PHE A 199 -5.82 7.91 -9.56
N PRO A 200 -6.53 6.77 -9.64
CA PRO A 200 -6.01 5.57 -10.27
C PRO A 200 -5.97 5.68 -11.80
N ILE A 201 -5.33 4.72 -12.44
CA ILE A 201 -5.15 4.66 -13.90
C ILE A 201 -6.45 4.66 -14.70
N LEU A 202 -7.60 4.41 -14.06
CA LEU A 202 -8.91 4.36 -14.71
C LEU A 202 -9.55 5.73 -14.92
N GLN A 203 -8.96 6.79 -14.39
CA GLN A 203 -9.48 8.16 -14.49
C GLN A 203 -8.79 8.95 -15.59
N THR A 204 -9.51 9.95 -16.10
CA THR A 204 -9.02 10.89 -17.11
C THR A 204 -9.13 12.32 -16.60
N PRO A 205 -8.45 13.32 -17.24
CA PRO A 205 -8.52 14.72 -16.82
C PRO A 205 -9.89 15.38 -16.93
N GLU A 206 -10.84 14.77 -17.64
CA GLU A 206 -12.21 15.29 -17.81
C GLU A 206 -13.15 14.97 -16.63
N TRP A 207 -12.66 14.26 -15.61
CA TRP A 207 -13.41 13.94 -14.38
C TRP A 207 -13.25 14.99 -13.29
#